data_da518889097138a231bf38f3a51233b7
#
_entry.id   da518889097138a231bf38f3a51233b7
#
_cell.length_a   1.000
_cell.length_b   1.000
_cell.length_c   1.000
_cell.angle_alpha   90.00
_cell.angle_beta   90.00
_cell.angle_gamma   90.00
#
_symmetry.space_group_name_H-M   'P 1'
#
loop_
_entity.id
_entity.type
_entity.pdbx_description
1 polymer ?
#
loop_
_entity_poly.entity_id
_entity_poly.type
_entity_poly.pdbx_seq_one_letter_code
_entity_poly.pdbx_strand_id
1 'polypeptide(L)'
;MRNLENWAKSEQNPVSKAILHSLLAREYADYMRYNRQLLSGRTALDTDEAPADIREWSSNIFVTKVDEHNLASLQDSVRLLEVSSKEYVPFVVLEDGSRFYGHDMYHMKFITSHRPVVLPQQRTDSQHASSSLSEIRLDRKSVV
;
A
#
# COMPACT_ATOMS: atom_id res chain seq x y z
N MET A 1 -11.10 -10.83 4.78
CA MET A 1 -11.33 -9.48 4.19
C MET A 1 -12.80 -9.16 4.00
N ARG A 2 -13.64 -9.94 3.28
CA ARG A 2 -15.08 -9.60 3.08
C ARG A 2 -15.87 -9.29 4.37
N ASN A 3 -15.65 -10.05 5.45
CA ASN A 3 -16.35 -9.77 6.72
C ASN A 3 -15.91 -8.43 7.32
N LEU A 4 -14.64 -8.07 7.20
CA LEU A 4 -14.10 -6.81 7.69
C LEU A 4 -14.60 -5.62 6.85
N GLU A 5 -14.71 -5.79 5.51
CA GLU A 5 -15.31 -4.78 4.63
C GLU A 5 -16.78 -4.53 4.96
N ASN A 6 -17.54 -5.61 5.16
CA ASN A 6 -18.96 -5.50 5.53
C ASN A 6 -19.13 -4.81 6.89
N TRP A 7 -18.25 -5.12 7.84
CA TRP A 7 -18.25 -4.46 9.13
C TRP A 7 -17.92 -2.97 9.00
N ALA A 8 -16.86 -2.61 8.26
CA ALA A 8 -16.51 -1.22 8.02
C ALA A 8 -17.64 -0.41 7.35
N LYS A 9 -18.44 -1.05 6.47
CA LYS A 9 -19.60 -0.43 5.83
C LYS A 9 -20.76 -0.20 6.79
N SER A 10 -20.99 -1.12 7.72
CA SER A 10 -22.12 -1.06 8.68
C SER A 10 -21.81 -0.27 9.95
N GLU A 11 -20.52 -0.01 10.25
CA GLU A 11 -20.09 0.70 11.46
C GLU A 11 -20.55 2.16 11.43
N GLN A 12 -21.19 2.59 12.52
CA GLN A 12 -21.71 3.96 12.67
C GLN A 12 -20.75 4.86 13.47
N ASN A 13 -19.95 4.30 14.36
CA ASN A 13 -18.99 5.09 15.13
C ASN A 13 -17.82 5.51 14.23
N PRO A 14 -17.57 6.82 14.04
CA PRO A 14 -16.57 7.30 13.10
C PRO A 14 -15.15 6.85 13.46
N VAL A 15 -14.82 6.74 14.74
CA VAL A 15 -13.48 6.30 15.18
C VAL A 15 -13.31 4.81 14.95
N SER A 16 -14.30 4.00 15.31
CA SER A 16 -14.29 2.56 15.03
C SER A 16 -14.21 2.29 13.52
N LYS A 17 -14.98 3.03 12.74
CA LYS A 17 -14.94 2.95 11.27
C LYS A 17 -13.56 3.29 10.71
N ALA A 18 -12.94 4.36 11.20
CA ALA A 18 -11.57 4.75 10.83
C ALA A 18 -10.55 3.64 11.15
N ILE A 19 -10.68 2.99 12.32
CA ILE A 19 -9.84 1.85 12.71
C ILE A 19 -10.04 0.69 11.74
N LEU A 20 -11.28 0.33 11.41
CA LEU A 20 -11.60 -0.76 10.48
C LEU A 20 -11.01 -0.50 9.09
N HIS A 21 -11.11 0.72 8.57
CA HIS A 21 -10.47 1.10 7.31
C HIS A 21 -8.95 0.99 7.37
N SER A 22 -8.31 1.39 8.46
CA SER A 22 -6.86 1.20 8.61
C SER A 22 -6.44 -0.27 8.65
N LEU A 23 -7.25 -1.11 9.31
CA LEU A 23 -7.01 -2.56 9.33
C LEU A 23 -7.15 -3.15 7.92
N LEU A 24 -8.17 -2.75 7.17
CA LEU A 24 -8.34 -3.18 5.77
C LEU A 24 -7.16 -2.76 4.89
N ALA A 25 -6.72 -1.51 4.97
CA ALA A 25 -5.55 -1.04 4.24
C ALA A 25 -4.31 -1.88 4.56
N ARG A 26 -4.09 -2.19 5.85
CA ARG A 26 -2.99 -3.04 6.30
C ARG A 26 -3.11 -4.46 5.77
N GLU A 27 -4.28 -5.08 5.86
CA GLU A 27 -4.51 -6.45 5.37
C GLU A 27 -4.25 -6.57 3.86
N TYR A 28 -4.67 -5.59 3.05
CA TYR A 28 -4.37 -5.57 1.63
C TYR A 28 -2.88 -5.37 1.35
N ALA A 29 -2.22 -4.46 2.07
CA ALA A 29 -0.78 -4.24 1.95
C ALA A 29 0.02 -5.49 2.35
N ASP A 30 -0.37 -6.15 3.42
CA ASP A 30 0.25 -7.39 3.90
C ASP A 30 0.05 -8.53 2.91
N TYR A 31 -1.18 -8.71 2.37
CA TYR A 31 -1.42 -9.69 1.32
C TYR A 31 -0.50 -9.47 0.10
N MET A 32 -0.37 -8.23 -0.35
CA MET A 32 0.51 -7.87 -1.46
C MET A 32 1.98 -8.18 -1.15
N ARG A 33 2.43 -7.89 0.07
CA ARG A 33 3.81 -8.16 0.52
C ARG A 33 4.11 -9.65 0.56
N TYR A 34 3.22 -10.46 1.12
CA TYR A 34 3.41 -11.92 1.24
C TYR A 34 3.28 -12.65 -0.10
N ASN A 35 2.49 -12.12 -1.02
CA ASN A 35 2.27 -12.73 -2.34
C ASN A 35 3.03 -12.01 -3.46
N ARG A 36 4.11 -11.30 -3.13
CA ARG A 36 4.87 -10.46 -4.07
C ARG A 36 5.30 -11.20 -5.34
N GLN A 37 5.81 -12.41 -5.21
CA GLN A 37 6.25 -13.22 -6.36
C GLN A 37 5.10 -13.58 -7.29
N LEU A 38 3.96 -13.96 -6.71
CA LEU A 38 2.76 -14.28 -7.48
C LEU A 38 2.22 -13.06 -8.23
N LEU A 39 2.23 -11.90 -7.58
CA LEU A 39 1.71 -10.66 -8.13
C LEU A 39 2.63 -10.03 -9.17
N SER A 40 3.96 -10.24 -9.08
CA SER A 40 4.92 -9.68 -10.05
C SER A 40 4.77 -10.26 -11.45
N GLY A 41 4.23 -11.48 -11.59
CA GLY A 41 3.95 -12.12 -12.87
C GLY A 41 2.59 -11.77 -13.48
N ARG A 42 1.77 -10.96 -12.80
CA ARG A 42 0.44 -10.61 -13.29
C ARG A 42 0.46 -9.30 -14.04
N THR A 43 -0.18 -9.30 -15.21
CA THR A 43 -0.42 -8.07 -15.97
C THR A 43 -1.36 -7.15 -15.18
N ALA A 44 -1.12 -5.85 -15.25
CA ALA A 44 -2.05 -4.88 -14.70
C ALA A 44 -3.43 -5.05 -15.36
N LEU A 45 -4.46 -5.19 -14.54
CA LEU A 45 -5.83 -5.22 -15.04
C LEU A 45 -6.29 -3.78 -15.25
N ASP A 46 -6.64 -3.46 -16.46
CA ASP A 46 -7.24 -2.18 -16.83
C ASP A 46 -8.77 -2.33 -16.72
N THR A 47 -9.24 -2.46 -15.48
CA THR A 47 -10.66 -2.58 -15.16
C THR A 47 -11.02 -1.61 -14.05
N ASP A 48 -12.11 -0.89 -14.24
CA ASP A 48 -12.67 0.05 -13.25
C ASP A 48 -13.21 -0.69 -12.01
N GLU A 49 -13.57 -1.96 -12.15
CA GLU A 49 -14.08 -2.78 -11.06
C GLU A 49 -13.13 -3.91 -10.70
N ALA A 50 -12.85 -4.04 -9.41
CA ALA A 50 -12.05 -5.12 -8.89
C ALA A 50 -12.79 -6.46 -9.02
N PRO A 51 -12.16 -7.53 -9.53
CA PRO A 51 -12.75 -8.87 -9.57
C PRO A 51 -13.28 -9.31 -8.20
N ALA A 52 -14.32 -10.13 -8.19
CA ALA A 52 -14.92 -10.63 -6.96
C ALA A 52 -13.97 -11.50 -6.13
N ASP A 53 -13.04 -12.20 -6.79
CA ASP A 53 -12.02 -13.01 -6.13
C ASP A 53 -10.70 -12.21 -6.01
N ILE A 54 -10.29 -11.96 -4.78
CA ILE A 54 -9.02 -11.27 -4.48
C ILE A 54 -7.80 -11.97 -5.10
N ARG A 55 -7.90 -13.27 -5.35
CA ARG A 55 -6.83 -14.03 -5.99
C ARG A 55 -6.63 -13.68 -7.46
N GLU A 56 -7.58 -13.00 -8.07
CA GLU A 56 -7.49 -12.53 -9.46
C GLU A 56 -6.96 -11.08 -9.55
N TRP A 57 -6.83 -10.40 -8.41
CA TRP A 57 -6.37 -9.03 -8.38
C TRP A 57 -4.91 -8.90 -8.79
N SER A 58 -4.62 -7.86 -9.56
CA SER A 58 -3.26 -7.41 -9.88
C SER A 58 -2.74 -6.41 -8.84
N SER A 59 -1.45 -6.12 -8.87
CA SER A 59 -0.81 -5.23 -7.90
C SER A 59 -1.44 -3.83 -7.86
N ASN A 60 -1.85 -3.28 -9.01
CA ASN A 60 -2.47 -1.96 -9.09
C ASN A 60 -3.82 -1.92 -8.35
N ILE A 61 -4.64 -2.97 -8.43
CA ILE A 61 -5.91 -3.04 -7.68
C ILE A 61 -5.64 -3.01 -6.17
N PHE A 62 -4.65 -3.78 -5.69
CA PHE A 62 -4.30 -3.76 -4.27
C PHE A 62 -3.86 -2.37 -3.81
N VAL A 63 -3.01 -1.68 -4.59
CA VAL A 63 -2.57 -0.32 -4.26
C VAL A 63 -3.75 0.63 -4.17
N THR A 64 -4.63 0.61 -5.17
CA THR A 64 -5.85 1.44 -5.16
C THR A 64 -6.70 1.17 -3.91
N LYS A 65 -6.88 -0.11 -3.53
CA LYS A 65 -7.65 -0.46 -2.33
C LYS A 65 -6.96 -0.02 -1.03
N VAL A 66 -5.64 -0.11 -0.96
CA VAL A 66 -4.88 0.42 0.19
C VAL A 66 -5.07 1.92 0.32
N ASP A 67 -4.97 2.66 -0.78
CA ASP A 67 -5.12 4.11 -0.78
C ASP A 67 -6.55 4.54 -0.46
N GLU A 68 -7.56 3.90 -1.05
CA GLU A 68 -8.98 4.12 -0.74
C GLU A 68 -9.25 3.98 0.77
N HIS A 69 -8.76 2.90 1.38
CA HIS A 69 -9.00 2.66 2.80
C HIS A 69 -8.16 3.57 3.71
N ASN A 70 -6.93 3.93 3.32
CA ASN A 70 -6.15 4.91 4.05
C ASN A 70 -6.86 6.28 4.05
N LEU A 71 -7.35 6.74 2.90
CA LEU A 71 -8.12 7.99 2.80
C LEU A 71 -9.42 7.92 3.62
N ALA A 72 -10.16 6.82 3.52
CA ALA A 72 -11.38 6.62 4.29
C ALA A 72 -11.13 6.63 5.80
N SER A 73 -9.96 6.15 6.25
CA SER A 73 -9.58 6.16 7.66
C SER A 73 -9.32 7.56 8.24
N LEU A 74 -9.13 8.56 7.39
CA LEU A 74 -8.88 9.96 7.77
C LEU A 74 -10.08 10.88 7.52
N GLN A 75 -11.16 10.35 6.97
CA GLN A 75 -12.28 11.14 6.44
C GLN A 75 -12.97 11.99 7.50
N ASP A 76 -13.12 11.49 8.74
CA ASP A 76 -13.75 12.22 9.85
C ASP A 76 -12.69 12.83 10.78
N SER A 77 -11.85 13.70 10.22
CA SER A 77 -10.70 14.30 10.91
C SER A 77 -11.06 15.03 12.20
N VAL A 78 -12.19 15.74 12.22
CA VAL A 78 -12.64 16.52 13.40
C VAL A 78 -12.88 15.58 14.58
N ARG A 79 -13.62 14.49 14.37
CA ARG A 79 -13.89 13.51 15.41
C ARG A 79 -12.63 12.76 15.86
N LEU A 80 -11.74 12.47 14.91
CA LEU A 80 -10.48 11.79 15.23
C LEU A 80 -9.53 12.68 16.06
N LEU A 81 -9.55 14.00 15.87
CA LEU A 81 -8.77 14.94 16.68
C LEU A 81 -9.29 15.07 18.13
N GLU A 82 -10.59 14.89 18.34
CA GLU A 82 -11.22 14.98 19.66
C GLU A 82 -10.97 13.76 20.54
N VAL A 83 -10.59 12.61 19.95
CA VAL A 83 -10.49 11.33 20.68
C VAL A 83 -9.04 10.95 20.93
N SER A 84 -8.74 10.64 22.18
CA SER A 84 -7.41 10.19 22.57
C SER A 84 -7.12 8.76 22.09
N SER A 85 -5.93 8.56 21.53
CA SER A 85 -5.47 7.23 21.12
C SER A 85 -5.34 6.25 22.29
N LYS A 86 -5.21 6.75 23.52
CA LYS A 86 -5.14 5.94 24.75
C LYS A 86 -6.44 5.22 25.06
N GLU A 87 -7.57 5.72 24.59
CA GLU A 87 -8.89 5.10 24.80
C GLU A 87 -9.04 3.80 24.00
N TYR A 88 -8.19 3.61 22.99
CA TYR A 88 -8.24 2.47 22.07
C TYR A 88 -7.12 1.44 22.29
N VAL A 89 -6.46 1.46 23.44
CA VAL A 89 -5.59 0.37 23.87
C VAL A 89 -6.47 -0.85 24.21
N PRO A 90 -6.22 -2.06 23.73
CA PRO A 90 -4.99 -2.57 23.11
C PRO A 90 -4.93 -2.51 21.57
N PHE A 91 -5.93 -1.95 20.88
CA PHE A 91 -5.93 -1.86 19.42
C PHE A 91 -4.84 -0.92 18.89
N VAL A 92 -4.47 0.07 19.69
CA VAL A 92 -3.37 1.00 19.42
C VAL A 92 -2.21 0.66 20.34
N VAL A 93 -1.10 0.22 19.75
CA VAL A 93 0.14 0.00 20.48
C VAL A 93 0.95 1.30 20.46
N LEU A 94 1.19 1.85 21.64
CA LEU A 94 2.02 3.04 21.83
C LEU A 94 3.46 2.58 22.07
N GLU A 95 4.32 2.77 21.08
CA GLU A 95 5.75 2.50 21.18
C GLU A 95 6.48 3.69 21.85
N ASP A 96 7.73 3.49 22.27
CA ASP A 96 8.53 4.50 22.98
C ASP A 96 8.65 5.85 22.24
N GLY A 97 8.64 5.83 20.91
CA GLY A 97 8.65 7.03 20.06
C GLY A 97 7.32 7.78 20.00
N SER A 98 6.21 7.18 20.43
CA SER A 98 4.86 7.75 20.28
C SER A 98 4.64 9.04 21.09
N ARG A 99 5.43 9.25 22.14
CA ARG A 99 5.39 10.48 22.97
C ARG A 99 5.67 11.77 22.19
N PHE A 100 6.32 11.69 21.04
CA PHE A 100 6.64 12.84 20.19
C PHE A 100 5.51 13.23 19.23
N TYR A 101 4.47 12.41 19.15
CA TYR A 101 3.33 12.62 18.25
C TYR A 101 2.09 13.01 19.04
N GLY A 102 1.15 13.65 18.38
CA GLY A 102 -0.17 13.92 18.96
C GLY A 102 -0.83 12.63 19.47
N HIS A 103 -1.44 12.73 20.67
CA HIS A 103 -2.09 11.58 21.31
C HIS A 103 -3.54 11.37 20.85
N ASP A 104 -3.97 12.09 19.83
CA ASP A 104 -5.28 11.91 19.22
C ASP A 104 -5.26 10.83 18.11
N MET A 105 -6.46 10.38 17.75
CA MET A 105 -6.63 9.31 16.75
C MET A 105 -6.26 9.77 15.36
N TYR A 106 -6.39 11.05 15.03
CA TYR A 106 -6.06 11.57 13.69
C TYR A 106 -4.55 11.48 13.40
N HIS A 107 -3.72 12.02 14.28
CA HIS A 107 -2.26 11.97 14.09
C HIS A 107 -1.73 10.54 14.08
N MET A 108 -2.25 9.67 14.92
CA MET A 108 -1.90 8.27 14.93
C MET A 108 -2.26 7.59 13.60
N LYS A 109 -3.45 7.86 13.05
CA LYS A 109 -3.90 7.34 11.76
C LYS A 109 -3.09 7.90 10.60
N PHE A 110 -2.82 9.20 10.60
CA PHE A 110 -2.02 9.85 9.58
C PHE A 110 -0.63 9.21 9.45
N ILE A 111 0.05 8.95 10.55
CA ILE A 111 1.37 8.32 10.56
C ILE A 111 1.28 6.88 10.02
N THR A 112 0.27 6.11 10.41
CA THR A 112 0.13 4.72 9.97
C THR A 112 -0.26 4.60 8.50
N SER A 113 -1.05 5.53 7.96
CA SER A 113 -1.50 5.52 6.57
C SER A 113 -0.42 5.97 5.56
N HIS A 114 0.59 6.71 6.02
CA HIS A 114 1.66 7.22 5.15
C HIS A 114 2.88 6.28 5.07
N ARG A 115 2.78 5.04 5.53
CA ARG A 115 3.82 4.04 5.25
C ARG A 115 3.82 3.73 3.76
N PRO A 116 4.97 3.93 3.05
CA PRO A 116 5.02 3.68 1.62
C PRO A 116 4.73 2.21 1.31
N VAL A 117 3.79 1.99 0.42
CA VAL A 117 3.55 0.66 -0.16
C VAL A 117 4.64 0.43 -1.20
N VAL A 118 5.58 -0.46 -0.90
CA VAL A 118 6.63 -0.84 -1.84
C VAL A 118 6.03 -1.76 -2.88
N LEU A 119 5.79 -1.23 -4.08
CA LEU A 119 5.38 -2.04 -5.23
C LEU A 119 6.48 -3.02 -5.63
N PRO A 120 6.13 -4.26 -6.03
CA PRO A 120 7.06 -5.13 -6.71
C PRO A 120 7.51 -4.43 -8.00
N GLN A 121 8.81 -4.11 -8.11
CA GLN A 121 9.35 -3.59 -9.36
C GLN A 121 9.12 -4.63 -10.46
N GLN A 122 8.36 -4.25 -11.49
CA GLN A 122 8.36 -4.98 -12.74
C GLN A 122 9.78 -4.88 -13.29
N ARG A 123 10.44 -6.02 -13.49
CA ARG A 123 11.67 -6.07 -14.28
C ARG A 123 11.29 -5.58 -15.68
N THR A 124 11.62 -4.35 -15.99
CA THR A 124 11.72 -3.92 -17.38
C THR A 124 12.92 -4.66 -17.96
N ASP A 125 12.69 -5.58 -18.86
CA ASP A 125 13.71 -6.31 -19.65
C ASP A 125 14.45 -5.37 -20.63
N SER A 126 14.85 -4.20 -20.18
CA SER A 126 15.57 -3.19 -20.97
C SER A 126 17.10 -3.34 -20.89
N GLN A 127 17.62 -4.44 -20.30
CA GLN A 127 19.07 -4.63 -20.20
C GLN A 127 19.69 -5.52 -21.27
N HIS A 128 18.93 -5.95 -22.29
CA HIS A 128 19.53 -6.74 -23.38
C HIS A 128 19.90 -5.95 -24.65
N ALA A 129 19.77 -4.63 -24.65
CA ALA A 129 20.09 -3.82 -25.83
C ALA A 129 21.44 -3.08 -25.76
N SER A 130 22.21 -3.17 -24.68
CA SER A 130 23.45 -2.39 -24.54
C SER A 130 24.76 -3.20 -24.63
N SER A 131 24.71 -4.51 -24.88
CA SER A 131 25.92 -5.33 -25.01
C SER A 131 26.36 -5.64 -26.45
N SER A 132 25.65 -5.13 -27.48
CA SER A 132 26.01 -5.38 -28.87
C SER A 132 26.69 -4.21 -29.63
N LEU A 133 27.02 -3.12 -28.94
CA LEU A 133 27.68 -1.95 -29.53
C LEU A 133 29.16 -1.75 -29.15
N SER A 134 29.78 -2.68 -28.41
CA SER A 134 31.19 -2.58 -28.02
C SER A 134 32.16 -3.39 -28.88
N GLU A 135 31.72 -4.00 -29.96
CA GLU A 135 32.58 -4.77 -30.90
C GLU A 135 32.68 -4.17 -32.31
N ILE A 136 32.71 -2.86 -32.45
CA ILE A 136 33.28 -2.24 -33.65
C ILE A 136 34.68 -1.77 -33.30
N ARG A 137 35.61 -2.72 -33.29
CA ARG A 137 37.04 -2.46 -33.22
C ARG A 137 37.49 -1.94 -34.57
N LEU A 138 37.73 -0.66 -34.66
CA LEU A 138 38.40 -0.04 -35.80
C LEU A 138 39.85 -0.58 -35.87
N ASP A 139 40.05 -1.52 -36.79
CA ASP A 139 41.37 -1.94 -37.17
C ASP A 139 42.01 -0.86 -38.07
N ARG A 140 42.80 0.01 -37.45
CA ARG A 140 43.69 0.95 -38.15
C ARG A 140 45.08 0.36 -38.14
N LYS A 141 45.42 -0.43 -39.13
CA LYS A 141 46.84 -0.69 -39.46
C LYS A 141 47.06 -0.56 -40.95
N SER A 142 48.03 0.29 -41.26
CA SER A 142 48.96 0.31 -42.37
C SER A 142 48.47 0.86 -43.69
N VAL A 143 48.91 2.06 -44.00
CA VAL A 143 49.58 2.28 -45.31
C VAL A 143 50.82 3.12 -45.05
N VAL A 144 51.93 2.56 -45.48
CA VAL A 144 53.22 3.17 -45.69
C VAL A 144 53.10 4.23 -46.78
#